data_c9dee05503e6ae425f20edeec4d25d40
#
_entry.id   c9dee05503e6ae425f20edeec4d25d40
#
_cell.length_a   1.000
_cell.length_b   1.000
_cell.length_c   1.000
_cell.angle_alpha   90.00
_cell.angle_beta   90.00
_cell.angle_gamma   90.00
#
_symmetry.space_group_name_H-M   'P 1'
#
loop_
_entity.id
_entity.type
_entity.pdbx_description
1 polymer ?
#
loop_
_entity_poly.entity_id
_entity_poly.type
_entity_poly.pdbx_seq_one_letter_code
_entity_poly.pdbx_strand_id
1 'polypeptide(L)'
;MFVKQEICFLILSSVIIYLGIDYSIAINQIEKYGIKTKGKIIVYKRDRKGYQTPTINFTTNDGKIIEKEPYYFAATDFNKFKNFTKDEGKEINVMYYKNNPEKFVIDGETFFNKITIGFMMFIGLILFIVGILSLFG
;
A
#
# COMPACT_ATOMS: atom_id res chain seq x y z
N MET A 1 15.66 -13.36 31.23
CA MET A 1 16.17 -12.10 30.70
C MET A 1 15.02 -11.20 30.32
N PHE A 2 15.00 -9.99 30.84
CA PHE A 2 13.91 -9.07 30.56
C PHE A 2 14.30 -8.15 29.40
N VAL A 3 13.54 -8.22 28.30
CA VAL A 3 13.67 -7.24 27.22
C VAL A 3 12.95 -5.98 27.67
N LYS A 4 13.66 -4.86 27.71
CA LYS A 4 13.04 -3.59 28.05
C LYS A 4 12.01 -3.20 26.99
N GLN A 5 10.89 -2.63 27.44
CA GLN A 5 9.85 -2.17 26.53
C GLN A 5 10.38 -1.18 25.50
N GLU A 6 11.33 -0.35 25.91
CA GLU A 6 11.98 0.65 25.07
C GLU A 6 12.63 0.02 23.83
N ILE A 7 13.28 -1.15 24.05
CA ILE A 7 13.92 -1.89 22.94
C ILE A 7 12.87 -2.40 21.97
N CYS A 8 11.72 -2.90 22.49
CA CYS A 8 10.61 -3.35 21.66
C CYS A 8 10.04 -2.20 20.81
N PHE A 9 9.89 -1.00 21.41
CA PHE A 9 9.43 0.18 20.68
C PHE A 9 10.41 0.59 19.60
N LEU A 10 11.71 0.53 19.87
CA LEU A 10 12.73 0.87 18.88
C LEU A 10 12.75 -0.09 17.71
N ILE A 11 12.63 -1.39 17.98
CA ILE A 11 12.57 -2.41 16.92
C ILE A 11 11.32 -2.23 16.07
N LEU A 12 10.15 -2.09 16.71
CA LEU A 12 8.87 -1.92 16.02
C LEU A 12 8.88 -0.66 15.15
N SER A 13 9.34 0.47 15.72
CA SER A 13 9.39 1.73 14.98
C SER A 13 10.35 1.66 13.79
N SER A 14 11.49 0.99 13.95
CA SER A 14 12.44 0.80 12.86
C SER A 14 11.85 0.01 11.71
N VAL A 15 11.09 -1.06 12.00
CA VAL A 15 10.39 -1.85 10.98
C VAL A 15 9.34 -1.00 10.26
N ILE A 16 8.53 -0.24 11.01
CA ILE A 16 7.49 0.62 10.44
C ILE A 16 8.11 1.67 9.51
N ILE A 17 9.18 2.33 9.94
CA ILE A 17 9.87 3.35 9.13
C ILE A 17 10.45 2.71 7.87
N TYR A 18 11.08 1.55 7.99
CA TYR A 18 11.64 0.85 6.84
C TYR A 18 10.58 0.53 5.80
N LEU A 19 9.45 -0.05 6.22
CA LEU A 19 8.34 -0.36 5.31
C LEU A 19 7.77 0.88 4.66
N GLY A 20 7.64 1.98 5.42
CA GLY A 20 7.15 3.25 4.90
C GLY A 20 8.06 3.83 3.83
N ILE A 21 9.37 3.77 4.04
CA ILE A 21 10.35 4.23 3.05
C ILE A 21 10.28 3.38 1.79
N ASP A 22 10.23 2.06 1.93
CA ASP A 22 10.18 1.12 0.81
C ASP A 22 8.93 1.37 -0.06
N TYR A 23 7.76 1.44 0.55
CA TYR A 23 6.51 1.73 -0.17
C TYR A 23 6.53 3.12 -0.80
N SER A 24 7.07 4.11 -0.11
CA SER A 24 7.16 5.48 -0.62
C SER A 24 8.02 5.56 -1.87
N ILE A 25 9.17 4.89 -1.86
CA ILE A 25 10.06 4.83 -3.03
C ILE A 25 9.36 4.14 -4.19
N ALA A 26 8.71 2.99 -3.95
CA ALA A 26 8.03 2.25 -5.01
C ALA A 26 6.91 3.07 -5.64
N ILE A 27 6.08 3.74 -4.83
CA ILE A 27 4.97 4.56 -5.33
C ILE A 27 5.50 5.77 -6.11
N ASN A 28 6.55 6.43 -5.62
CA ASN A 28 7.15 7.56 -6.32
C ASN A 28 7.72 7.15 -7.68
N GLN A 29 8.36 5.99 -7.77
CA GLN A 29 8.87 5.47 -9.04
C GLN A 29 7.73 5.16 -10.01
N ILE A 30 6.63 4.57 -9.53
CA ILE A 30 5.48 4.27 -10.35
C ILE A 30 4.83 5.55 -10.87
N GLU A 31 4.70 6.59 -10.04
CA GLU A 31 4.13 7.87 -10.47
C GLU A 31 5.00 8.58 -11.50
N LYS A 32 6.32 8.56 -11.29
CA LYS A 32 7.25 9.32 -12.12
C LYS A 32 7.59 8.62 -13.44
N TYR A 33 7.76 7.30 -13.39
CA TYR A 33 8.19 6.51 -14.53
C TYR A 33 7.19 5.44 -14.94
N GLY A 34 6.06 5.35 -14.26
CA GLY A 34 5.04 4.35 -14.52
C GLY A 34 4.30 4.61 -15.83
N ILE A 35 3.79 3.54 -16.41
CA ILE A 35 2.99 3.60 -17.63
C ILE A 35 1.52 3.56 -17.22
N LYS A 36 0.74 4.50 -17.71
CA LYS A 36 -0.70 4.56 -17.48
C LYS A 36 -1.42 3.70 -18.50
N THR A 37 -2.35 2.89 -18.03
CA THR A 37 -3.21 2.08 -18.89
C THR A 37 -4.57 1.89 -18.25
N LYS A 38 -5.52 1.35 -18.99
CA LYS A 38 -6.83 1.01 -18.46
C LYS A 38 -6.86 -0.45 -18.04
N GLY A 39 -7.41 -0.69 -16.86
CA GLY A 39 -7.65 -2.03 -16.36
C GLY A 39 -9.11 -2.22 -16.05
N LYS A 40 -9.47 -3.44 -15.66
CA LYS A 40 -10.82 -3.81 -15.32
C LYS A 40 -10.84 -4.48 -13.95
N ILE A 41 -11.79 -4.06 -13.11
CA ILE A 41 -11.99 -4.71 -11.81
C ILE A 41 -12.70 -6.03 -12.04
N ILE A 42 -12.07 -7.13 -11.64
CA ILE A 42 -12.64 -8.48 -11.80
C ILE A 42 -13.50 -8.83 -10.59
N VAL A 43 -12.93 -8.70 -9.40
CA VAL A 43 -13.58 -9.08 -8.15
C VAL A 43 -12.91 -8.36 -6.98
N TYR A 44 -13.65 -8.15 -5.90
CA TYR A 44 -13.10 -7.71 -4.63
C TYR A 44 -12.94 -8.93 -3.72
N LYS A 45 -11.71 -9.18 -3.29
CA LYS A 45 -11.42 -10.25 -2.34
C LYS A 45 -11.45 -9.71 -0.92
N ARG A 46 -12.08 -10.45 -0.03
CA ARG A 46 -12.18 -10.11 1.38
C ARG A 46 -11.18 -10.95 2.17
N ASP A 47 -10.36 -10.31 3.00
CA ASP A 47 -9.42 -11.00 3.86
C ASP A 47 -10.09 -11.46 5.17
N ARG A 48 -9.31 -12.06 6.06
CA ARG A 48 -9.81 -12.56 7.36
C ARG A 48 -10.36 -11.44 8.25
N LYS A 49 -9.84 -10.23 8.09
CA LYS A 49 -10.28 -9.07 8.86
C LYS A 49 -11.48 -8.36 8.24
N GLY A 50 -11.91 -8.79 7.06
CA GLY A 50 -13.03 -8.19 6.34
C GLY A 50 -12.66 -7.06 5.40
N TYR A 51 -11.38 -6.74 5.25
CA TYR A 51 -10.92 -5.74 4.27
C TYR A 51 -11.07 -6.27 2.85
N GLN A 52 -11.57 -5.44 1.96
CA GLN A 52 -11.79 -5.80 0.57
C GLN A 52 -10.72 -5.17 -0.31
N THR A 53 -10.10 -5.97 -1.16
CA THR A 53 -9.07 -5.53 -2.11
C THR A 53 -9.48 -5.94 -3.52
N PRO A 54 -9.42 -5.03 -4.50
CA PRO A 54 -9.79 -5.36 -5.87
C PRO A 54 -8.71 -6.19 -6.57
N THR A 55 -9.14 -7.16 -7.37
CA THR A 55 -8.28 -7.84 -8.34
C THR A 55 -8.47 -7.15 -9.68
N ILE A 56 -7.38 -6.68 -10.28
CA ILE A 56 -7.39 -5.88 -11.49
C ILE A 56 -6.79 -6.70 -12.64
N ASN A 57 -7.45 -6.66 -13.78
CA ASN A 57 -6.93 -7.20 -15.03
C ASN A 57 -6.55 -6.06 -15.95
N PHE A 58 -5.32 -6.05 -16.45
CA PHE A 58 -4.90 -5.09 -17.45
C PHE A 58 -3.85 -5.71 -18.37
N THR A 59 -3.69 -5.12 -19.54
CA THR A 59 -2.70 -5.56 -20.52
C THR A 59 -1.63 -4.49 -20.65
N THR A 60 -0.37 -4.89 -20.57
CA THR A 60 0.77 -3.98 -20.75
C THR A 60 0.90 -3.58 -22.21
N ASN A 61 1.67 -2.53 -22.49
CA ASN A 61 1.88 -2.05 -23.87
C ASN A 61 2.65 -3.05 -24.73
N ASP A 62 3.36 -4.01 -24.13
CA ASP A 62 4.04 -5.12 -24.84
C ASP A 62 3.20 -6.38 -24.91
N GLY A 63 1.93 -6.32 -24.53
CA GLY A 63 0.96 -7.40 -24.69
C GLY A 63 0.86 -8.40 -23.54
N LYS A 64 1.57 -8.18 -22.45
CA LYS A 64 1.49 -9.07 -21.29
C LYS A 64 0.20 -8.81 -20.50
N ILE A 65 -0.52 -9.88 -20.17
CA ILE A 65 -1.76 -9.78 -19.37
C ILE A 65 -1.41 -9.97 -17.90
N ILE A 66 -1.82 -9.01 -17.08
CA ILE A 66 -1.63 -9.03 -15.63
C ILE A 66 -3.00 -9.10 -14.95
N GLU A 67 -3.18 -10.05 -14.05
CA GLU A 67 -4.37 -10.18 -13.24
C GLU A 67 -3.94 -10.37 -11.79
N LYS A 68 -3.99 -9.29 -11.01
CA LYS A 68 -3.44 -9.29 -9.66
C LYS A 68 -4.03 -8.15 -8.83
N GLU A 69 -3.81 -8.21 -7.53
CA GLU A 69 -4.12 -7.12 -6.63
C GLU A 69 -3.07 -6.00 -6.76
N PRO A 70 -3.45 -4.72 -6.53
CA PRO A 70 -2.49 -3.63 -6.55
C PRO A 70 -1.34 -3.85 -5.57
N TYR A 71 -0.16 -3.38 -5.93
CA TYR A 71 1.02 -3.48 -5.06
C TYR A 71 0.79 -2.83 -3.70
N TYR A 72 0.09 -1.69 -3.69
CA TYR A 72 -0.32 -1.03 -2.46
C TYR A 72 -1.76 -0.55 -2.60
N PHE A 73 -2.59 -0.92 -1.65
CA PHE A 73 -3.99 -0.49 -1.58
C PHE A 73 -4.33 -0.20 -0.12
N ALA A 74 -4.61 1.07 0.18
CA ALA A 74 -4.96 1.48 1.53
C ALA A 74 -6.43 1.13 1.81
N ALA A 75 -6.67 0.16 2.68
CA ALA A 75 -8.00 -0.22 3.13
C ALA A 75 -8.27 0.36 4.51
N THR A 76 -9.47 0.91 4.71
CA THR A 76 -9.91 1.43 6.00
C THR A 76 -11.00 0.54 6.58
N ASP A 77 -11.37 0.77 7.86
CA ASP A 77 -12.46 0.03 8.49
C ASP A 77 -13.79 0.23 7.76
N PHE A 78 -14.00 1.38 7.12
CA PHE A 78 -15.18 1.62 6.30
C PHE A 78 -15.26 0.71 5.08
N ASN A 79 -14.12 0.25 4.59
CA ASN A 79 -14.04 -0.69 3.47
C ASN A 79 -14.80 -1.99 3.75
N LYS A 80 -14.80 -2.45 5.00
CA LYS A 80 -15.47 -3.70 5.41
C LYS A 80 -16.98 -3.65 5.20
N PHE A 81 -17.57 -2.48 5.29
CA PHE A 81 -19.02 -2.29 5.27
C PHE A 81 -19.54 -1.88 3.90
N LYS A 82 -18.66 -1.52 2.97
CA LYS A 82 -19.06 -1.15 1.61
C LYS A 82 -19.37 -2.39 0.78
N ASN A 83 -20.37 -2.25 -0.07
CA ASN A 83 -20.68 -3.26 -1.07
C ASN A 83 -20.02 -2.86 -2.39
N PHE A 84 -18.97 -3.58 -2.76
CA PHE A 84 -18.21 -3.32 -3.99
C PHE A 84 -18.68 -4.16 -5.19
N THR A 85 -19.68 -5.01 -5.01
CA THR A 85 -20.16 -5.89 -6.07
C THR A 85 -20.54 -5.12 -7.34
N LYS A 86 -21.12 -3.93 -7.17
CA LYS A 86 -21.51 -3.06 -8.30
C LYS A 86 -20.32 -2.48 -9.07
N ASP A 87 -19.11 -2.51 -8.48
CA ASP A 87 -17.90 -2.00 -9.13
C ASP A 87 -17.17 -3.08 -9.92
N GLU A 88 -17.58 -4.34 -9.79
CA GLU A 88 -17.01 -5.43 -10.57
C GLU A 88 -17.34 -5.24 -12.05
N GLY A 89 -16.34 -5.41 -12.90
CA GLY A 89 -16.45 -5.20 -14.34
C GLY A 89 -16.25 -3.78 -14.82
N LYS A 90 -16.06 -2.80 -13.90
CA LYS A 90 -15.78 -1.41 -14.28
C LYS A 90 -14.36 -1.22 -14.74
N GLU A 91 -14.18 -0.32 -15.71
CA GLU A 91 -12.85 0.13 -16.10
C GLU A 91 -12.29 1.12 -15.09
N ILE A 92 -11.00 0.99 -14.82
CA ILE A 92 -10.25 1.92 -13.99
C ILE A 92 -8.91 2.22 -14.63
N ASN A 93 -8.31 3.34 -14.22
CA ASN A 93 -6.97 3.68 -14.67
C ASN A 93 -5.95 3.10 -13.71
N VAL A 94 -4.92 2.46 -14.24
CA VAL A 94 -3.82 1.90 -13.45
C VAL A 94 -2.49 2.46 -13.95
N MET A 95 -1.51 2.51 -13.04
CA MET A 95 -0.12 2.84 -13.37
C MET A 95 0.74 1.65 -12.96
N TYR A 96 1.57 1.17 -13.86
CA TYR A 96 2.43 0.03 -13.59
C TYR A 96 3.89 0.38 -13.83
N TYR A 97 4.77 -0.35 -13.13
CA TYR A 97 6.20 -0.20 -13.27
C TYR A 97 6.68 -1.01 -14.49
N LYS A 98 7.33 -0.35 -15.43
CA LYS A 98 7.71 -0.96 -16.71
C LYS A 98 8.55 -2.22 -16.55
N ASN A 99 9.50 -2.21 -15.61
CA ASN A 99 10.40 -3.35 -15.39
C ASN A 99 9.73 -4.50 -14.63
N ASN A 100 8.66 -4.20 -13.90
CA ASN A 100 7.89 -5.22 -13.18
C ASN A 100 6.42 -4.81 -13.16
N PRO A 101 5.65 -5.15 -14.22
CA PRO A 101 4.25 -4.73 -14.32
C PRO A 101 3.34 -5.26 -13.21
N GLU A 102 3.76 -6.29 -12.48
CA GLU A 102 3.02 -6.77 -11.31
C GLU A 102 3.01 -5.74 -10.18
N LYS A 103 3.96 -4.82 -10.17
CA LYS A 103 3.97 -3.67 -9.26
C LYS A 103 3.19 -2.54 -9.92
N PHE A 104 1.90 -2.50 -9.65
CA PHE A 104 1.00 -1.47 -10.17
C PHE A 104 0.14 -0.89 -9.05
N VAL A 105 -0.36 0.31 -9.26
CA VAL A 105 -1.29 0.98 -8.35
C VAL A 105 -2.47 1.52 -9.14
N ILE A 106 -3.59 1.76 -8.47
CA ILE A 106 -4.76 2.38 -9.08
C ILE A 106 -4.49 3.88 -9.18
N ASP A 107 -4.60 4.42 -10.39
CA ASP A 107 -4.49 5.85 -10.61
C ASP A 107 -5.70 6.54 -9.95
N GLY A 108 -5.42 7.62 -9.23
CA GLY A 108 -6.44 8.30 -8.42
C GLY A 108 -6.43 7.90 -6.96
N GLU A 109 -5.89 6.73 -6.62
CA GLU A 109 -5.72 6.30 -5.22
C GLU A 109 -4.35 6.69 -4.66
N THR A 110 -3.47 7.21 -5.49
CA THR A 110 -2.07 7.49 -5.13
C THR A 110 -1.96 8.51 -4.02
N PHE A 111 -2.78 9.56 -4.07
CA PHE A 111 -2.78 10.60 -3.03
C PHE A 111 -3.16 10.02 -1.66
N PHE A 112 -4.21 9.20 -1.63
CA PHE A 112 -4.65 8.55 -0.38
C PHE A 112 -3.60 7.59 0.14
N ASN A 113 -2.97 6.82 -0.76
CA ASN A 113 -1.91 5.90 -0.40
C ASN A 113 -0.70 6.65 0.21
N LYS A 114 -0.33 7.80 -0.37
CA LYS A 114 0.75 8.63 0.17
C LYS A 114 0.43 9.17 1.55
N ILE A 115 -0.80 9.62 1.78
CA ILE A 115 -1.22 10.10 3.10
C ILE A 115 -1.12 8.98 4.13
N THR A 116 -1.58 7.78 3.78
CA THR A 116 -1.54 6.62 4.68
C THR A 116 -0.11 6.24 5.04
N ILE A 117 0.79 6.21 4.05
CA ILE A 117 2.21 5.92 4.28
C ILE A 117 2.86 7.01 5.14
N GLY A 118 2.57 8.27 4.83
CA GLY A 118 3.10 9.40 5.62
C GLY A 118 2.65 9.35 7.06
N PHE A 119 1.39 9.03 7.31
CA PHE A 119 0.85 8.86 8.66
C PHE A 119 1.53 7.70 9.39
N MET A 120 1.74 6.58 8.70
CA MET A 120 2.44 5.42 9.26
C MET A 120 3.87 5.78 9.66
N MET A 121 4.59 6.50 8.81
CA MET A 121 5.95 6.95 9.10
C MET A 121 5.99 7.93 10.27
N PHE A 122 5.01 8.81 10.37
CA PHE A 122 4.89 9.75 11.48
C PHE A 122 4.72 9.02 12.82
N ILE A 123 3.85 8.01 12.86
CA ILE A 123 3.67 7.16 14.05
C ILE A 123 4.98 6.44 14.39
N GLY A 124 5.65 5.87 13.40
CA GLY A 124 6.94 5.20 13.60
C GLY A 124 7.98 6.14 14.19
N LEU A 125 8.03 7.37 13.71
CA LEU A 125 8.97 8.37 14.22
C LEU A 125 8.69 8.74 15.68
N ILE A 126 7.40 8.92 16.03
CA ILE A 126 7.01 9.20 17.42
C ILE A 126 7.41 8.06 18.34
N LEU A 127 7.13 6.82 17.94
CA LEU A 127 7.51 5.64 18.74
C LEU A 127 9.03 5.55 18.90
N PHE A 128 9.77 5.87 17.87
CA PHE A 128 11.23 5.87 17.91
C PHE A 128 11.77 6.90 18.91
N ILE A 129 11.24 8.11 18.87
CA ILE A 129 11.65 9.19 19.79
C ILE A 129 11.31 8.81 21.23
N VAL A 130 10.09 8.31 21.47
CA VAL A 130 9.65 7.86 22.80
C VAL A 130 10.58 6.74 23.31
N GLY A 131 10.90 5.77 22.46
CA GLY A 131 11.82 4.69 22.82
C GLY A 131 13.20 5.18 23.22
N ILE A 132 13.75 6.13 22.45
CA ILE A 132 15.08 6.71 22.77
C ILE A 132 15.02 7.49 24.07
N LEU A 133 14.03 8.35 24.25
CA LEU A 133 13.90 9.15 25.48
C LEU A 133 13.72 8.25 26.72
N SER A 134 12.95 7.18 26.60
CA SER A 134 12.77 6.23 27.69
C SER A 134 14.03 5.45 28.02
N LEU A 135 14.87 5.18 27.02
CA LEU A 135 16.13 4.45 27.20
C LEU A 135 17.19 5.31 27.92
N PHE A 136 17.23 6.60 27.62
CA PHE A 136 18.22 7.54 28.19
C PHE A 136 17.64 8.42 29.31
N GLY A 137 16.36 8.35 29.55
CA GLY A 137 15.66 9.15 30.57
C GLY A 137 15.58 8.55 31.98
#